data_bbbde1bcd896398125271a9081981f5a
#
_entry.id   bbbde1bcd896398125271a9081981f5a
#
_cell.length_a   1.000
_cell.length_b   1.000
_cell.length_c   1.000
_cell.angle_alpha   90.00
_cell.angle_beta   90.00
_cell.angle_gamma   90.00
#
_symmetry.space_group_name_H-M   'P 1'
#
loop_
_entity.id
_entity.type
_entity.pdbx_description
1 polymer ?
#
loop_
_entity_poly.entity_id
_entity_poly.type
_entity_poly.pdbx_seq_one_letter_code
_entity_poly.pdbx_strand_id
1 'polypeptide(L)'
;RENHRVQVFSLDGEFRNQWHVHKAVAVWTGRGDDQAVYVAEQGPPPVQHGVPNLGHHLSIFNREGELINRIGAPLPGEHPDQFLWPHSVAVDSHGDIYVAEVSYVEVGSKENPPREMVSLRKWQRVSD
;
A
#
# COMPACT_ATOMS: atom_id res chain seq x y z
N ARG A 1 -5.93 -9.87 3.59
CA ARG A 1 -4.54 -9.58 3.95
C ARG A 1 -3.70 -10.84 4.02
N GLU A 2 -4.03 -11.76 4.91
CA GLU A 2 -3.21 -12.96 5.15
C GLU A 2 -3.25 -14.00 4.03
N ASN A 3 -4.17 -13.88 3.11
CA ASN A 3 -4.24 -14.73 1.92
C ASN A 3 -3.39 -14.19 0.75
N HIS A 4 -2.75 -13.05 0.93
CA HIS A 4 -1.81 -12.44 -0.02
C HIS A 4 -2.38 -12.32 -1.43
N ARG A 5 -3.60 -11.81 -1.54
CA ARG A 5 -4.24 -11.61 -2.83
C ARG A 5 -5.28 -10.50 -2.82
N VAL A 6 -5.54 -9.97 -3.99
CA VAL A 6 -6.68 -9.13 -4.33
C VAL A 6 -7.56 -9.94 -5.27
N GLN A 7 -8.86 -9.96 -5.04
CA GLN A 7 -9.81 -10.67 -5.89
C GLN A 7 -10.72 -9.66 -6.58
N VAL A 8 -11.04 -9.97 -7.83
CA VAL A 8 -11.92 -9.16 -8.68
C VAL A 8 -13.21 -9.93 -8.94
N PHE A 9 -14.33 -9.27 -8.67
CA PHE A 9 -15.67 -9.82 -8.88
C PHE A 9 -16.48 -8.90 -9.79
N SER A 10 -17.47 -9.45 -10.47
CA SER A 10 -18.51 -8.67 -11.13
C SER A 10 -19.41 -7.99 -10.08
N LEU A 11 -20.24 -7.05 -10.54
CA LEU A 11 -21.23 -6.42 -9.68
C LEU A 11 -22.28 -7.41 -9.14
N ASP A 12 -22.46 -8.53 -9.82
CA ASP A 12 -23.35 -9.62 -9.38
C ASP A 12 -22.66 -10.61 -8.43
N GLY A 13 -21.39 -10.35 -8.07
CA GLY A 13 -20.63 -11.20 -7.16
C GLY A 13 -19.96 -12.41 -7.79
N GLU A 14 -19.90 -12.50 -9.11
CA GLU A 14 -19.20 -13.58 -9.78
C GLU A 14 -17.70 -13.34 -9.79
N PHE A 15 -16.92 -14.35 -9.41
CA PHE A 15 -15.46 -14.29 -9.45
C PHE A 15 -14.97 -14.10 -10.90
N ARG A 16 -14.05 -13.16 -11.09
CA ARG A 16 -13.45 -12.85 -12.40
C ARG A 16 -11.98 -13.18 -12.46
N ASN A 17 -11.21 -12.70 -11.46
CA ASN A 17 -9.75 -12.83 -11.45
C ASN A 17 -9.20 -12.65 -10.04
N GLN A 18 -7.95 -13.02 -9.86
CA GLN A 18 -7.22 -12.68 -8.64
C GLN A 18 -5.76 -12.37 -8.95
N TRP A 19 -5.20 -11.47 -8.16
CA TRP A 19 -3.81 -11.06 -8.27
C TRP A 19 -3.10 -11.41 -6.99
N HIS A 20 -1.88 -11.95 -7.10
CA HIS A 20 -1.04 -12.17 -5.94
C HIS A 20 -0.45 -10.82 -5.51
N VAL A 21 -0.80 -10.39 -4.30
CA VAL A 21 -0.26 -9.16 -3.70
C VAL A 21 0.04 -9.44 -2.24
N HIS A 22 1.31 -9.31 -1.85
CA HIS A 22 1.74 -9.62 -0.49
C HIS A 22 1.08 -8.69 0.53
N LYS A 23 0.39 -9.28 1.50
CA LYS A 23 -0.28 -8.57 2.60
C LYS A 23 -1.08 -7.34 2.17
N ALA A 24 -1.85 -7.47 1.09
CA ALA A 24 -2.77 -6.43 0.65
C ALA A 24 -3.78 -6.10 1.76
N VAL A 25 -3.78 -4.87 2.25
CA VAL A 25 -4.60 -4.45 3.38
C VAL A 25 -5.68 -3.46 3.00
N ALA A 26 -5.47 -2.68 1.96
CA ALA A 26 -6.43 -1.69 1.48
C ALA A 26 -6.32 -1.53 -0.02
N VAL A 27 -7.45 -1.19 -0.63
CA VAL A 27 -7.56 -0.99 -2.09
C VAL A 27 -8.29 0.31 -2.34
N TRP A 28 -7.78 1.10 -3.27
CA TRP A 28 -8.46 2.27 -3.84
C TRP A 28 -8.51 2.09 -5.34
N THR A 29 -9.65 2.32 -5.96
CA THR A 29 -9.79 2.26 -7.41
C THR A 29 -10.06 3.65 -7.96
N GLY A 30 -9.35 4.01 -9.01
CA GLY A 30 -9.61 5.22 -9.78
C GLY A 30 -10.94 5.12 -10.54
N ARG A 31 -11.26 6.18 -11.28
CA ARG A 31 -12.47 6.26 -12.10
C ARG A 31 -12.09 6.42 -13.56
N GLY A 32 -13.00 5.99 -14.44
CA GLY A 32 -12.83 6.15 -15.88
C GLY A 32 -12.15 4.96 -16.54
N ASP A 33 -11.79 5.16 -17.81
CA ASP A 33 -11.28 4.07 -18.64
C ASP A 33 -9.86 3.63 -18.26
N ASP A 34 -9.04 4.58 -17.79
CA ASP A 34 -7.67 4.31 -17.34
C ASP A 34 -7.62 4.03 -15.82
N GLN A 35 -8.61 3.32 -15.33
CA GLN A 35 -8.73 3.03 -13.92
C GLN A 35 -7.50 2.31 -13.38
N ALA A 36 -6.75 2.99 -12.51
CA ALA A 36 -5.67 2.38 -11.76
C ALA A 36 -6.19 1.84 -10.43
N VAL A 37 -5.54 0.78 -9.94
CA VAL A 37 -5.86 0.15 -8.67
C VAL A 37 -4.67 0.31 -7.73
N TYR A 38 -4.88 1.04 -6.64
CA TYR A 38 -3.87 1.32 -5.63
C TYR A 38 -4.04 0.34 -4.48
N VAL A 39 -2.98 -0.37 -4.13
CA VAL A 39 -3.02 -1.40 -3.10
C VAL A 39 -1.96 -1.12 -2.04
N ALA A 40 -2.39 -0.92 -0.80
CA ALA A 40 -1.48 -0.78 0.33
C ALA A 40 -1.05 -2.17 0.83
N GLU A 41 0.25 -2.36 0.99
CA GLU A 41 0.87 -3.61 1.46
C GLU A 41 1.56 -3.39 2.79
N GLN A 42 1.24 -4.22 3.77
CA GLN A 42 1.83 -4.09 5.11
C GLN A 42 3.26 -4.59 5.21
N GLY A 43 3.70 -5.36 4.25
CA GLY A 43 5.06 -5.88 4.25
C GLY A 43 5.31 -7.07 5.18
N PRO A 44 6.51 -7.64 5.12
CA PRO A 44 6.88 -8.85 5.84
C PRO A 44 7.33 -8.56 7.28
N PRO A 45 7.44 -9.60 8.12
CA PRO A 45 8.08 -9.47 9.42
C PRO A 45 9.57 -9.11 9.30
N PRO A 46 10.20 -8.63 10.38
CA PRO A 46 11.59 -8.15 10.34
C PRO A 46 12.60 -9.12 9.76
N VAL A 47 12.41 -10.41 9.96
CA VAL A 47 13.31 -11.45 9.45
C VAL A 47 13.36 -11.47 7.90
N GLN A 48 12.34 -10.94 7.25
CA GLN A 48 12.25 -10.87 5.79
C GLN A 48 12.48 -9.46 5.23
N HIS A 49 12.89 -8.50 6.06
CA HIS A 49 13.21 -7.16 5.58
C HIS A 49 14.33 -7.23 4.53
N GLY A 50 14.16 -6.48 3.44
CA GLY A 50 15.12 -6.45 2.34
C GLY A 50 14.96 -7.57 1.32
N VAL A 51 14.02 -8.50 1.50
CA VAL A 51 13.71 -9.48 0.46
C VAL A 51 13.10 -8.73 -0.74
N PRO A 52 13.60 -8.95 -1.97
CA PRO A 52 13.07 -8.27 -3.16
C PRO A 52 11.56 -8.45 -3.31
N ASN A 53 10.86 -7.38 -3.66
CA ASN A 53 9.41 -7.31 -3.87
C ASN A 53 8.56 -7.54 -2.61
N LEU A 54 9.18 -7.72 -1.46
CA LEU A 54 8.50 -7.68 -0.17
C LEU A 54 8.85 -6.37 0.53
N GLY A 55 7.89 -5.75 1.15
CA GLY A 55 8.12 -4.50 1.86
C GLY A 55 6.82 -3.79 2.19
N HIS A 56 6.96 -2.69 2.89
CA HIS A 56 5.88 -1.78 3.20
C HIS A 56 5.71 -0.86 1.99
N HIS A 57 4.78 -1.20 1.11
CA HIS A 57 4.64 -0.55 -0.19
C HIS A 57 3.23 -0.06 -0.45
N LEU A 58 3.13 0.86 -1.41
CA LEU A 58 1.92 1.09 -2.18
C LEU A 58 2.19 0.62 -3.60
N SER A 59 1.45 -0.38 -4.05
CA SER A 59 1.55 -0.89 -5.42
C SER A 59 0.39 -0.36 -6.26
N ILE A 60 0.68 0.00 -7.50
CA ILE A 60 -0.29 0.54 -8.45
C ILE A 60 -0.38 -0.43 -9.61
N PHE A 61 -1.59 -0.93 -9.87
CA PHE A 61 -1.87 -1.89 -10.92
C PHE A 61 -2.82 -1.27 -11.96
N ASN A 62 -2.81 -1.82 -13.17
CA ASN A 62 -3.87 -1.57 -14.13
C ASN A 62 -5.07 -2.49 -13.84
N ARG A 63 -6.12 -2.38 -14.67
CA ARG A 63 -7.36 -3.17 -14.49
C ARG A 63 -7.13 -4.67 -14.67
N GLU A 64 -6.12 -5.05 -15.41
CA GLU A 64 -5.78 -6.44 -15.71
C GLU A 64 -4.89 -7.06 -14.62
N GLY A 65 -4.45 -6.27 -13.64
CA GLY A 65 -3.61 -6.75 -12.56
C GLY A 65 -2.12 -6.69 -12.85
N GLU A 66 -1.72 -5.97 -13.89
CA GLU A 66 -0.31 -5.74 -14.18
C GLU A 66 0.22 -4.60 -13.32
N LEU A 67 1.38 -4.80 -12.70
CA LEU A 67 2.03 -3.78 -11.88
C LEU A 67 2.54 -2.63 -12.76
N ILE A 68 2.00 -1.42 -12.53
CA ILE A 68 2.42 -0.20 -13.23
C ILE A 68 3.57 0.46 -12.47
N ASN A 69 3.43 0.57 -11.15
CA ASN A 69 4.40 1.26 -10.31
C ASN A 69 4.30 0.76 -8.86
N ARG A 70 5.36 1.00 -8.11
CA ARG A 70 5.40 0.70 -6.68
C ARG A 70 6.11 1.83 -5.95
N ILE A 71 5.51 2.30 -4.87
CA ILE A 71 6.01 3.38 -4.03
C ILE A 71 6.42 2.80 -2.69
N GLY A 72 7.55 3.24 -2.16
CA GLY A 72 8.09 2.82 -0.87
C GLY A 72 9.48 2.21 -1.01
N ALA A 73 10.38 2.59 -0.11
CA ALA A 73 11.71 2.01 -0.05
C ALA A 73 11.63 0.55 0.46
N PRO A 74 12.65 -0.26 0.19
CA PRO A 74 12.66 -1.68 0.60
C PRO A 74 12.54 -1.90 2.10
N LEU A 75 13.10 -0.99 2.91
CA LEU A 75 13.07 -1.09 4.37
C LEU A 75 12.05 -0.12 4.96
N PRO A 76 11.37 -0.49 6.06
CA PRO A 76 10.45 0.41 6.72
C PRO A 76 11.18 1.55 7.42
N GLY A 77 10.50 2.68 7.59
CA GLY A 77 11.05 3.83 8.28
C GLY A 77 10.19 5.08 8.14
N GLU A 78 10.69 6.19 8.69
CA GLU A 78 10.00 7.47 8.71
C GLU A 78 10.47 8.45 7.64
N HIS A 79 11.45 8.08 6.82
CA HIS A 79 11.88 8.92 5.71
C HIS A 79 10.75 9.14 4.69
N PRO A 80 10.78 10.25 3.94
CA PRO A 80 9.71 10.56 2.97
C PRO A 80 9.46 9.47 1.93
N ASP A 81 10.44 8.63 1.62
CA ASP A 81 10.33 7.53 0.66
C ASP A 81 10.00 6.19 1.31
N GLN A 82 9.74 6.15 2.61
CA GLN A 82 9.50 4.93 3.38
C GLN A 82 8.07 4.87 3.91
N PHE A 83 7.61 3.67 4.19
CA PHE A 83 6.44 3.40 5.01
C PHE A 83 6.84 2.62 6.25
N LEU A 84 6.07 2.79 7.34
CA LEU A 84 6.22 1.99 8.56
C LEU A 84 5.25 0.82 8.57
N TRP A 85 3.95 1.11 8.39
CA TRP A 85 2.91 0.09 8.44
C TRP A 85 1.64 0.57 7.71
N PRO A 86 1.60 0.54 6.36
CA PRO A 86 0.44 0.99 5.60
C PRO A 86 -0.83 0.26 6.01
N HIS A 87 -1.95 0.99 6.08
CA HIS A 87 -3.22 0.42 6.46
C HIS A 87 -4.38 0.88 5.56
N SER A 88 -4.34 2.12 5.08
CA SER A 88 -5.40 2.69 4.27
C SER A 88 -4.82 3.58 3.19
N VAL A 89 -5.51 3.70 2.08
CA VAL A 89 -5.09 4.53 0.94
C VAL A 89 -6.28 5.29 0.36
N ALA A 90 -6.04 6.53 -0.04
CA ALA A 90 -6.99 7.34 -0.80
C ALA A 90 -6.25 8.16 -1.84
N VAL A 91 -6.91 8.47 -2.94
CA VAL A 91 -6.35 9.30 -4.02
C VAL A 91 -7.34 10.41 -4.31
N ASP A 92 -6.85 11.65 -4.34
CA ASP A 92 -7.71 12.81 -4.59
C ASP A 92 -7.89 13.08 -6.10
N SER A 93 -8.64 14.12 -6.42
CA SER A 93 -8.95 14.47 -7.81
C SER A 93 -7.73 14.96 -8.61
N HIS A 94 -6.64 15.35 -7.94
CA HIS A 94 -5.39 15.74 -8.57
C HIS A 94 -4.47 14.54 -8.83
N GLY A 95 -4.82 13.37 -8.28
CA GLY A 95 -4.00 12.17 -8.35
C GLY A 95 -2.97 12.08 -7.21
N ASP A 96 -3.07 12.95 -6.20
CA ASP A 96 -2.23 12.87 -5.01
C ASP A 96 -2.69 11.70 -4.14
N ILE A 97 -1.73 10.97 -3.61
CA ILE A 97 -1.96 9.75 -2.85
C ILE A 97 -1.76 10.02 -1.37
N TYR A 98 -2.72 9.57 -0.57
CA TYR A 98 -2.67 9.64 0.89
C TYR A 98 -2.66 8.22 1.44
N VAL A 99 -1.69 7.92 2.30
CA VAL A 99 -1.58 6.62 2.97
C VAL A 99 -1.61 6.85 4.47
N ALA A 100 -2.58 6.24 5.13
CA ALA A 100 -2.64 6.23 6.59
C ALA A 100 -1.98 4.95 7.12
N GLU A 101 -1.19 5.09 8.18
CA GLU A 101 -0.39 4.02 8.75
C GLU A 101 -0.74 3.80 10.23
N VAL A 102 -0.66 2.55 10.68
CA VAL A 102 -0.83 2.18 12.10
C VAL A 102 0.52 2.20 12.83
N SER A 103 1.28 3.26 12.61
CA SER A 103 2.68 3.36 13.04
C SER A 103 2.86 3.28 14.56
N TYR A 104 2.02 3.94 15.33
CA TYR A 104 2.12 3.90 16.79
C TYR A 104 1.84 2.50 17.33
N VAL A 105 0.73 1.89 16.94
CA VAL A 105 0.34 0.58 17.46
C VAL A 105 1.38 -0.49 17.12
N GLU A 106 1.87 -0.48 15.89
CA GLU A 106 2.75 -1.54 15.39
C GLU A 106 4.23 -1.30 15.67
N VAL A 107 4.66 -0.04 15.79
CA VAL A 107 6.08 0.31 15.96
C VAL A 107 6.30 1.21 17.16
N GLY A 108 5.72 2.41 17.19
CA GLY A 108 6.03 3.44 18.18
C GLY A 108 5.72 3.05 19.62
N SER A 109 4.63 2.29 19.84
CA SER A 109 4.28 1.79 21.18
C SER A 109 5.28 0.78 21.73
N LYS A 110 6.06 0.16 20.87
CA LYS A 110 7.07 -0.85 21.23
C LYS A 110 8.46 -0.24 21.41
N GLU A 111 8.62 1.03 21.12
CA GLU A 111 9.86 1.77 21.37
C GLU A 111 10.06 2.00 22.87
N ASN A 112 11.28 2.22 23.30
CA ASN A 112 11.61 2.50 24.69
C ASN A 112 12.38 3.83 24.81
N PRO A 113 11.73 4.93 25.25
CA PRO A 113 10.31 5.04 25.60
C PRO A 113 9.38 5.01 24.37
N PRO A 114 8.11 4.67 24.54
CA PRO A 114 7.14 4.75 23.44
C PRO A 114 7.08 6.18 22.87
N ARG A 115 6.91 6.30 21.55
CA ARG A 115 6.79 7.61 20.90
C ARG A 115 5.83 7.58 19.72
N GLU A 116 5.25 8.74 19.44
CA GLU A 116 4.47 8.94 18.22
C GLU A 116 5.41 8.90 17.01
N MET A 117 4.91 8.33 15.93
CA MET A 117 5.63 8.20 14.68
C MET A 117 4.80 8.73 13.51
N VAL A 118 5.42 8.95 12.38
CA VAL A 118 4.72 9.35 11.16
C VAL A 118 3.63 8.34 10.86
N SER A 119 2.37 8.81 10.75
CA SER A 119 1.21 7.95 10.54
C SER A 119 0.33 8.38 9.37
N LEU A 120 0.68 9.48 8.70
CA LEU A 120 0.02 9.93 7.48
C LEU A 120 1.07 10.39 6.49
N ARG A 121 1.00 9.87 5.27
CA ARG A 121 1.87 10.21 4.16
C ARG A 121 1.06 10.80 3.02
N LYS A 122 1.62 11.82 2.38
CA LYS A 122 1.10 12.34 1.12
C LYS A 122 2.18 12.24 0.04
N TRP A 123 1.81 11.67 -1.09
CA TRP A 123 2.66 11.60 -2.28
C TRP A 123 2.00 12.45 -3.37
N GLN A 124 2.59 13.59 -3.64
CA GLN A 124 2.06 14.51 -4.61
C GLN A 124 2.39 14.04 -6.04
N ARG A 125 1.38 14.02 -6.89
CA ARG A 125 1.58 13.76 -8.30
C ARG A 125 2.30 14.96 -8.94
N VAL A 126 3.39 14.66 -9.63
CA VAL A 126 4.11 15.69 -10.40
C VAL A 126 3.75 15.54 -11.88
N SER A 127 3.63 16.69 -12.56
CA SER A 127 3.38 16.71 -13.99
C SER A 127 4.66 16.40 -14.76
N ASP A 128 4.51 15.67 -15.84
CA ASP A 128 5.61 15.38 -16.76
C ASP A 128 6.00 16.63 -17.56
#